data_eddef62ee2c7a091639038b946bdccec
#
_entry.id   eddef62ee2c7a091639038b946bdccec
#
_cell.length_a   1.000
_cell.length_b   1.000
_cell.length_c   1.000
_cell.angle_alpha   90.00
_cell.angle_beta   90.00
_cell.angle_gamma   90.00
#
_symmetry.space_group_name_H-M   'P 1'
#
loop_
_entity.id
_entity.type
_entity.pdbx_description
1 polymer ?
#
loop_
_entity_poly.entity_id
_entity_poly.type
_entity_poly.pdbx_seq_one_letter_code
_entity_poly.pdbx_strand_id
1 'polypeptide(L)'
;MATKAIAYLRVSSAAQAKDGKDGFPRQRAAIRAYCTAKRVELLEEHLDAGVSGTVPLEGRDGLSTALQRCGELGATVLVVEKADRLGRDLIVSEMAVRAFSEAGVSIVTADTGQSLTDADNDPSRKLIRQVLNALAEYERSALVAKLRVARERKKRNGGHSVGCYRFGEHPDRPDEAETLARIRELRRARQDRRRVSLAEVAETLNQDARPSRTGRPWTAAMVRDLART
;
A
#
# COMPACT_ATOMS: atom_id res chain seq x y z
N MET A 1 20.94 -11.61 -17.82
CA MET A 1 21.34 -11.43 -16.41
C MET A 1 21.05 -12.74 -15.69
N ALA A 2 21.88 -13.12 -14.69
CA ALA A 2 21.60 -14.31 -13.90
C ALA A 2 20.36 -14.08 -13.02
N THR A 3 19.49 -15.08 -12.91
CA THR A 3 18.34 -15.02 -12.01
C THR A 3 18.83 -15.06 -10.57
N LYS A 4 18.46 -14.07 -9.77
CA LYS A 4 18.84 -13.96 -8.36
C LYS A 4 17.77 -14.55 -7.47
N ALA A 5 18.18 -15.34 -6.47
CA ALA A 5 17.29 -16.00 -5.54
C ALA A 5 17.69 -15.83 -4.08
N ILE A 6 16.70 -15.96 -3.21
CA ILE A 6 16.86 -16.14 -1.76
C ILE A 6 16.34 -17.53 -1.39
N ALA A 7 17.04 -18.20 -0.46
CA ALA A 7 16.58 -19.47 0.10
C ALA A 7 15.74 -19.22 1.35
N TYR A 8 14.67 -20.00 1.49
CA TYR A 8 13.91 -20.05 2.74
C TYR A 8 13.80 -21.48 3.26
N LEU A 9 14.11 -21.65 4.54
CA LEU A 9 14.14 -22.92 5.23
C LEU A 9 13.27 -22.87 6.49
N ARG A 10 12.56 -23.96 6.79
CA ARG A 10 11.74 -24.05 8.00
C ARG A 10 11.76 -25.44 8.62
N VAL A 11 11.84 -25.47 9.94
CA VAL A 11 11.61 -26.68 10.75
C VAL A 11 10.59 -26.39 11.85
N SER A 12 9.68 -27.35 12.10
CA SER A 12 8.58 -27.17 13.05
C SER A 12 8.96 -27.45 14.51
N SER A 13 10.13 -28.03 14.79
CA SER A 13 10.62 -28.20 16.15
C SER A 13 12.08 -27.81 16.29
N ALA A 14 12.45 -27.24 17.45
CA ALA A 14 13.83 -26.88 17.76
C ALA A 14 14.75 -28.08 17.81
N ALA A 15 14.25 -29.29 18.13
CA ALA A 15 15.00 -30.53 18.08
C ALA A 15 15.44 -30.87 16.66
N GLN A 16 14.56 -30.71 15.67
CA GLN A 16 14.88 -30.94 14.25
C GLN A 16 15.88 -29.92 13.68
N ALA A 17 16.04 -28.78 14.34
CA ALA A 17 17.06 -27.80 13.97
C ALA A 17 18.48 -28.27 14.36
N LYS A 18 18.61 -29.10 15.41
CA LYS A 18 19.88 -29.61 15.95
C LYS A 18 20.26 -30.96 15.39
N ASP A 19 19.28 -31.85 15.15
CA ASP A 19 19.53 -33.21 14.68
C ASP A 19 19.63 -33.24 13.14
N GLY A 20 20.83 -33.52 12.65
CA GLY A 20 21.24 -33.43 11.24
C GLY A 20 20.52 -34.33 10.22
N LYS A 21 19.46 -35.08 10.59
CA LYS A 21 18.84 -36.09 9.69
C LYS A 21 17.71 -35.56 8.80
N ASP A 22 16.93 -34.55 9.24
CA ASP A 22 15.78 -34.04 8.46
C ASP A 22 15.62 -32.52 8.48
N GLY A 23 16.61 -31.81 9.02
CA GLY A 23 16.59 -30.41 9.27
C GLY A 23 17.13 -29.53 8.14
N PHE A 24 17.67 -28.41 8.52
CA PHE A 24 18.25 -27.41 7.62
C PHE A 24 19.34 -27.92 6.67
N PRO A 25 20.26 -28.87 7.07
CA PRO A 25 21.30 -29.32 6.15
C PRO A 25 20.77 -29.99 4.88
N ARG A 26 19.70 -30.80 4.99
CA ARG A 26 19.05 -31.42 3.84
C ARG A 26 18.39 -30.37 2.94
N GLN A 27 17.66 -29.45 3.52
CA GLN A 27 17.00 -28.38 2.78
C GLN A 27 18.02 -27.54 2.01
N ARG A 28 19.12 -27.15 2.67
CA ARG A 28 20.24 -26.43 2.03
C ARG A 28 20.82 -27.18 0.85
N ALA A 29 21.08 -28.47 1.04
CA ALA A 29 21.65 -29.31 -0.03
C ALA A 29 20.72 -29.35 -1.25
N ALA A 30 19.42 -29.53 -1.06
CA ALA A 30 18.42 -29.55 -2.13
C ALA A 30 18.35 -28.21 -2.85
N ILE A 31 18.27 -27.11 -2.11
CA ILE A 31 18.19 -25.76 -2.67
C ILE A 31 19.45 -25.42 -3.46
N ARG A 32 20.64 -25.69 -2.90
CA ARG A 32 21.92 -25.46 -3.60
C ARG A 32 22.04 -26.28 -4.87
N ALA A 33 21.66 -27.55 -4.84
CA ALA A 33 21.65 -28.41 -6.02
C ALA A 33 20.75 -27.87 -7.11
N TYR A 34 19.54 -27.41 -6.76
CA TYR A 34 18.60 -26.76 -7.67
C TYR A 34 19.20 -25.50 -8.27
N CYS A 35 19.73 -24.59 -7.44
CA CYS A 35 20.30 -23.32 -7.89
C CYS A 35 21.48 -23.55 -8.86
N THR A 36 22.35 -24.52 -8.56
CA THR A 36 23.46 -24.90 -9.43
C THR A 36 22.96 -25.43 -10.78
N ALA A 37 22.00 -26.36 -10.76
CA ALA A 37 21.46 -26.98 -11.97
C ALA A 37 20.74 -25.96 -12.88
N LYS A 38 20.08 -24.98 -12.29
CA LYS A 38 19.33 -23.93 -13.01
C LYS A 38 20.12 -22.65 -13.26
N ARG A 39 21.39 -22.57 -12.84
CA ARG A 39 22.25 -21.40 -12.95
C ARG A 39 21.64 -20.16 -12.29
N VAL A 40 21.01 -20.34 -11.13
CA VAL A 40 20.42 -19.32 -10.29
C VAL A 40 21.44 -18.87 -9.25
N GLU A 41 21.65 -17.59 -9.12
CA GLU A 41 22.54 -16.99 -8.12
C GLU A 41 21.80 -16.94 -6.76
N LEU A 42 22.25 -17.76 -5.79
CA LEU A 42 21.71 -17.73 -4.43
C LEU A 42 22.41 -16.65 -3.61
N LEU A 43 21.67 -15.60 -3.25
CA LEU A 43 22.23 -14.43 -2.54
C LEU A 43 22.27 -14.63 -1.03
N GLU A 44 21.15 -15.02 -0.44
CA GLU A 44 20.99 -15.15 1.02
C GLU A 44 20.12 -16.35 1.37
N GLU A 45 20.18 -16.72 2.65
CA GLU A 45 19.39 -17.78 3.25
C GLU A 45 18.70 -17.27 4.51
N HIS A 46 17.38 -17.43 4.60
CA HIS A 46 16.59 -17.12 5.78
C HIS A 46 15.90 -18.35 6.32
N LEU A 47 15.76 -18.42 7.64
CA LEU A 47 15.28 -19.64 8.30
C LEU A 47 14.34 -19.33 9.46
N ASP A 48 13.35 -20.19 9.65
CA ASP A 48 12.47 -20.22 10.81
C ASP A 48 12.66 -21.57 11.55
N ALA A 49 13.22 -21.52 12.76
CA ALA A 49 13.46 -22.66 13.61
C ALA A 49 12.36 -22.80 14.65
N GLY A 50 11.73 -23.99 14.73
CA GLY A 50 10.66 -24.24 15.70
C GLY A 50 9.32 -23.56 15.36
N VAL A 51 9.13 -23.12 14.12
CA VAL A 51 7.92 -22.43 13.69
C VAL A 51 7.00 -23.37 12.92
N SER A 52 5.72 -23.46 13.33
CA SER A 52 4.73 -24.28 12.64
C SER A 52 4.44 -23.74 11.23
N GLY A 53 4.17 -24.65 10.28
CA GLY A 53 3.69 -24.29 8.94
C GLY A 53 2.26 -23.73 8.90
N THR A 54 1.58 -23.63 10.03
CA THR A 54 0.25 -23.01 10.18
C THR A 54 0.33 -21.56 10.65
N VAL A 55 1.53 -21.06 10.99
CA VAL A 55 1.75 -19.68 11.39
C VAL A 55 1.72 -18.79 10.14
N PRO A 56 0.94 -17.69 10.12
CA PRO A 56 0.92 -16.73 9.02
C PRO A 56 2.28 -16.07 8.78
N LEU A 57 2.43 -15.39 7.63
CA LEU A 57 3.66 -14.71 7.22
C LEU A 57 4.18 -13.73 8.29
N GLU A 58 3.29 -12.96 8.90
CA GLU A 58 3.59 -11.91 9.89
C GLU A 58 4.19 -12.49 11.20
N GLY A 59 3.91 -13.75 11.50
CA GLY A 59 4.46 -14.46 12.65
C GLY A 59 5.71 -15.29 12.32
N ARG A 60 6.32 -15.10 11.16
CA ARG A 60 7.47 -15.87 10.65
C ARG A 60 8.61 -14.91 10.26
N ASP A 61 9.47 -14.62 11.23
CA ASP A 61 10.54 -13.62 11.06
C ASP A 61 11.46 -13.93 9.88
N GLY A 62 11.83 -15.20 9.68
CA GLY A 62 12.67 -15.61 8.55
C GLY A 62 11.98 -15.42 7.21
N LEU A 63 10.68 -15.75 7.09
CA LEU A 63 9.93 -15.58 5.83
C LEU A 63 9.65 -14.13 5.53
N SER A 64 9.28 -13.34 6.54
CA SER A 64 9.05 -11.89 6.41
C SER A 64 10.32 -11.16 5.99
N THR A 65 11.45 -11.50 6.63
CA THR A 65 12.77 -10.96 6.25
C THR A 65 13.14 -11.36 4.83
N ALA A 66 12.90 -12.63 4.43
CA ALA A 66 13.17 -13.07 3.06
C ALA A 66 12.41 -12.23 2.02
N LEU A 67 11.12 -11.89 2.29
CA LEU A 67 10.32 -11.04 1.41
C LEU A 67 10.91 -9.64 1.28
N GLN A 68 11.27 -9.01 2.40
CA GLN A 68 11.91 -7.70 2.40
C GLN A 68 13.23 -7.72 1.63
N ARG A 69 14.10 -8.72 1.89
CA ARG A 69 15.41 -8.84 1.25
C ARG A 69 15.32 -9.11 -0.24
N CYS A 70 14.27 -9.78 -0.71
CA CYS A 70 14.02 -9.92 -2.14
C CYS A 70 13.94 -8.54 -2.83
N GLY A 71 13.20 -7.60 -2.26
CA GLY A 71 13.10 -6.24 -2.79
C GLY A 71 14.41 -5.48 -2.75
N GLU A 72 15.15 -5.56 -1.63
CA GLU A 72 16.42 -4.84 -1.43
C GLU A 72 17.54 -5.32 -2.34
N LEU A 73 17.63 -6.64 -2.58
CA LEU A 73 18.69 -7.26 -3.37
C LEU A 73 18.32 -7.46 -4.85
N GLY A 74 17.07 -7.17 -5.21
CA GLY A 74 16.54 -7.43 -6.54
C GLY A 74 16.46 -8.93 -6.87
N ALA A 75 16.20 -9.77 -5.85
CA ALA A 75 15.96 -11.19 -6.06
C ALA A 75 14.52 -11.39 -6.56
N THR A 76 14.39 -12.13 -7.66
CA THR A 76 13.09 -12.40 -8.30
C THR A 76 12.55 -13.78 -7.99
N VAL A 77 13.30 -14.59 -7.25
CA VAL A 77 12.93 -15.96 -6.91
C VAL A 77 13.17 -16.24 -5.42
N LEU A 78 12.17 -16.81 -4.76
CA LEU A 78 12.33 -17.48 -3.47
C LEU A 78 12.40 -18.99 -3.72
N VAL A 79 13.43 -19.65 -3.22
CA VAL A 79 13.57 -21.10 -3.35
C VAL A 79 13.32 -21.77 -2.00
N VAL A 80 12.39 -22.72 -1.98
CA VAL A 80 12.10 -23.60 -0.83
C VAL A 80 12.38 -25.04 -1.19
N GLU A 81 12.70 -25.92 -0.22
CA GLU A 81 12.90 -27.34 -0.52
C GLU A 81 11.64 -27.97 -1.12
N LYS A 82 10.50 -27.80 -0.44
CA LYS A 82 9.17 -28.32 -0.80
C LYS A 82 8.09 -27.32 -0.43
N ALA A 83 6.91 -27.46 -1.02
CA ALA A 83 5.78 -26.59 -0.75
C ALA A 83 5.36 -26.54 0.73
N ASP A 84 5.50 -27.67 1.47
CA ASP A 84 5.20 -27.75 2.91
C ASP A 84 6.13 -26.91 3.80
N ARG A 85 7.28 -26.47 3.27
CA ARG A 85 8.16 -25.52 3.96
C ARG A 85 7.55 -24.10 3.97
N LEU A 86 6.86 -23.75 2.88
CA LEU A 86 6.12 -22.49 2.81
C LEU A 86 4.93 -22.49 3.78
N GLY A 87 4.13 -23.55 3.81
CA GLY A 87 3.01 -23.71 4.71
C GLY A 87 2.43 -25.12 4.65
N ARG A 88 1.97 -25.67 5.80
CA ARG A 88 1.21 -26.93 5.85
C ARG A 88 -0.28 -26.68 5.63
N ASP A 89 -0.77 -25.53 6.08
CA ASP A 89 -2.11 -25.05 5.81
C ASP A 89 -2.15 -24.41 4.42
N LEU A 90 -3.15 -24.80 3.63
CA LEU A 90 -3.26 -24.35 2.25
C LEU A 90 -3.56 -22.85 2.15
N ILE A 91 -4.38 -22.32 3.08
CA ILE A 91 -4.71 -20.89 3.12
C ILE A 91 -3.46 -20.08 3.47
N VAL A 92 -2.71 -20.50 4.51
CA VAL A 92 -1.46 -19.85 4.92
C VAL A 92 -0.43 -19.88 3.79
N SER A 93 -0.31 -21.00 3.08
CA SER A 93 0.58 -21.15 1.93
C SER A 93 0.18 -20.19 0.80
N GLU A 94 -1.11 -20.11 0.44
CA GLU A 94 -1.59 -19.22 -0.62
C GLU A 94 -1.48 -17.73 -0.24
N MET A 95 -1.65 -17.37 1.03
CA MET A 95 -1.39 -16.00 1.50
C MET A 95 0.08 -15.60 1.33
N ALA A 96 1.01 -16.52 1.68
CA ALA A 96 2.43 -16.29 1.45
C ALA A 96 2.77 -16.19 -0.05
N VAL A 97 2.25 -17.10 -0.89
CA VAL A 97 2.40 -17.05 -2.35
C VAL A 97 1.92 -15.71 -2.90
N ARG A 98 0.78 -15.24 -2.44
CA ARG A 98 0.23 -13.95 -2.86
C ARG A 98 1.13 -12.77 -2.48
N ALA A 99 1.62 -12.72 -1.24
CA ALA A 99 2.50 -11.65 -0.78
C ALA A 99 3.79 -11.56 -1.62
N PHE A 100 4.42 -12.69 -1.92
CA PHE A 100 5.59 -12.72 -2.78
C PHE A 100 5.27 -12.36 -4.24
N SER A 101 4.15 -12.83 -4.77
CA SER A 101 3.70 -12.49 -6.13
C SER A 101 3.41 -10.99 -6.29
N GLU A 102 2.79 -10.35 -5.30
CA GLU A 102 2.54 -8.91 -5.26
C GLU A 102 3.85 -8.09 -5.22
N ALA A 103 4.91 -8.67 -4.63
CA ALA A 103 6.26 -8.11 -4.65
C ALA A 103 7.06 -8.44 -5.93
N GLY A 104 6.45 -9.14 -6.91
CA GLY A 104 7.12 -9.55 -8.14
C GLY A 104 8.11 -10.70 -7.98
N VAL A 105 7.99 -11.51 -6.91
CA VAL A 105 8.87 -12.62 -6.59
C VAL A 105 8.15 -13.95 -6.84
N SER A 106 8.73 -14.83 -7.66
CA SER A 106 8.25 -16.19 -7.88
C SER A 106 8.74 -17.13 -6.77
N ILE A 107 7.90 -18.05 -6.32
CA ILE A 107 8.29 -19.08 -5.36
C ILE A 107 8.46 -20.42 -6.09
N VAL A 108 9.62 -21.04 -5.92
CA VAL A 108 9.95 -22.31 -6.59
C VAL A 108 10.34 -23.36 -5.56
N THR A 109 9.89 -24.61 -5.79
CA THR A 109 10.28 -25.76 -5.00
C THR A 109 11.51 -26.44 -5.61
N ALA A 110 12.51 -26.74 -4.79
CA ALA A 110 13.77 -27.31 -5.25
C ALA A 110 13.65 -28.80 -5.63
N ASP A 111 12.71 -29.53 -5.02
CA ASP A 111 12.49 -30.97 -5.26
C ASP A 111 11.89 -31.25 -6.64
N THR A 112 10.94 -30.43 -7.09
CA THR A 112 10.25 -30.63 -8.38
C THR A 112 10.60 -29.54 -9.40
N GLY A 113 11.18 -28.43 -8.97
CA GLY A 113 11.39 -27.24 -9.83
C GLY A 113 10.10 -26.51 -10.19
N GLN A 114 8.99 -26.82 -9.51
CA GLN A 114 7.69 -26.26 -9.82
C GLN A 114 7.55 -24.86 -9.21
N SER A 115 7.02 -23.93 -10.00
CA SER A 115 6.59 -22.61 -9.50
C SER A 115 5.27 -22.76 -8.72
N LEU A 116 5.24 -22.23 -7.51
CA LEU A 116 4.01 -22.14 -6.71
C LEU A 116 3.19 -20.87 -7.03
N THR A 117 3.83 -19.87 -7.59
CA THR A 117 3.17 -18.62 -8.04
C THR A 117 2.40 -18.81 -9.35
N ASP A 118 2.92 -19.63 -10.26
CA ASP A 118 2.33 -19.88 -11.59
C ASP A 118 1.42 -21.13 -11.63
N ALA A 119 1.17 -21.77 -10.48
CA ALA A 119 0.39 -22.99 -10.39
C ALA A 119 -1.12 -22.74 -10.60
N ASP A 120 -1.52 -22.31 -11.80
CA ASP A 120 -2.93 -22.18 -12.22
C ASP A 120 -3.62 -23.53 -12.46
N ASN A 121 -2.87 -24.64 -12.43
CA ASN A 121 -3.37 -25.96 -12.77
C ASN A 121 -3.98 -26.73 -11.59
N ASP A 122 -3.91 -26.20 -10.35
CA ASP A 122 -4.56 -26.84 -9.19
C ASP A 122 -5.92 -26.18 -8.93
N PRO A 123 -7.03 -26.86 -9.19
CA PRO A 123 -8.37 -26.32 -8.99
C PRO A 123 -8.64 -25.86 -7.55
N SER A 124 -8.07 -26.55 -6.56
CA SER A 124 -8.22 -26.22 -5.14
C SER A 124 -7.54 -24.91 -4.80
N ARG A 125 -6.31 -24.72 -5.28
CA ARG A 125 -5.56 -23.46 -5.12
C ARG A 125 -6.28 -22.31 -5.82
N LYS A 126 -6.78 -22.54 -7.04
CA LYS A 126 -7.56 -21.54 -7.79
C LYS A 126 -8.81 -21.10 -7.03
N LEU A 127 -9.55 -22.05 -6.46
CA LEU A 127 -10.73 -21.74 -5.65
C LEU A 127 -10.36 -20.89 -4.42
N ILE A 128 -9.31 -21.28 -3.70
CA ILE A 128 -8.86 -20.53 -2.52
C ILE A 128 -8.45 -19.11 -2.89
N ARG A 129 -7.70 -18.90 -3.98
CA ARG A 129 -7.34 -17.56 -4.47
C ARG A 129 -8.59 -16.73 -4.78
N GLN A 130 -9.62 -17.33 -5.40
CA GLN A 130 -10.88 -16.63 -5.67
C GLN A 130 -11.59 -16.23 -4.37
N VAL A 131 -11.64 -17.10 -3.37
CA VAL A 131 -12.23 -16.79 -2.06
C VAL A 131 -11.46 -15.69 -1.33
N LEU A 132 -10.14 -15.75 -1.31
CA LEU A 132 -9.29 -14.73 -0.70
C LEU A 132 -9.44 -13.37 -1.39
N ASN A 133 -9.53 -13.35 -2.71
CA ASN A 133 -9.78 -12.12 -3.48
C ASN A 133 -11.15 -11.52 -3.17
N ALA A 134 -12.19 -12.35 -3.13
CA ALA A 134 -13.54 -11.93 -2.78
C ALA A 134 -13.62 -11.38 -1.34
N LEU A 135 -12.91 -12.00 -0.39
CA LEU A 135 -12.81 -11.54 0.99
C LEU A 135 -12.13 -10.17 1.08
N ALA A 136 -11.00 -9.98 0.40
CA ALA A 136 -10.27 -8.71 0.36
C ALA A 136 -11.12 -7.58 -0.27
N GLU A 137 -11.91 -7.89 -1.30
CA GLU A 137 -12.84 -6.94 -1.91
C GLU A 137 -13.98 -6.57 -0.95
N TYR A 138 -14.54 -7.57 -0.26
CA TYR A 138 -15.56 -7.35 0.76
C TYR A 138 -15.04 -6.45 1.90
N GLU A 139 -13.86 -6.72 2.45
CA GLU A 139 -13.25 -5.92 3.51
C GLU A 139 -13.04 -4.46 3.08
N ARG A 140 -12.53 -4.24 1.86
CA ARG A 140 -12.38 -2.90 1.28
C ARG A 140 -13.72 -2.20 1.15
N SER A 141 -14.72 -2.88 0.63
CA SER A 141 -16.08 -2.35 0.46
C SER A 141 -16.74 -2.03 1.80
N ALA A 142 -16.58 -2.89 2.79
CA ALA A 142 -17.08 -2.67 4.16
C ALA A 142 -16.39 -1.47 4.82
N LEU A 143 -15.08 -1.28 4.62
CA LEU A 143 -14.36 -0.13 5.12
C LEU A 143 -14.86 1.18 4.49
N VAL A 144 -15.02 1.21 3.16
CA VAL A 144 -15.59 2.36 2.43
C VAL A 144 -16.98 2.70 2.94
N ALA A 145 -17.84 1.70 3.16
CA ALA A 145 -19.17 1.89 3.72
C ALA A 145 -19.13 2.49 5.14
N LYS A 146 -18.27 1.97 6.01
CA LYS A 146 -18.06 2.52 7.37
C LYS A 146 -17.59 3.98 7.33
N LEU A 147 -16.62 4.30 6.46
CA LEU A 147 -16.14 5.67 6.28
C LEU A 147 -17.20 6.61 5.75
N ARG A 148 -18.05 6.13 4.83
CA ARG A 148 -19.20 6.91 4.32
C ARG A 148 -20.17 7.28 5.44
N VAL A 149 -20.58 6.30 6.24
CA VAL A 149 -21.48 6.53 7.40
C VAL A 149 -20.85 7.50 8.40
N ALA A 150 -19.56 7.35 8.70
CA ALA A 150 -18.86 8.26 9.60
C ALA A 150 -18.82 9.71 9.08
N ARG A 151 -18.61 9.89 7.75
CA ARG A 151 -18.64 11.21 7.10
C ARG A 151 -20.03 11.83 7.14
N GLU A 152 -21.08 11.05 6.88
CA GLU A 152 -22.46 11.51 6.94
C GLU A 152 -22.86 11.92 8.36
N ARG A 153 -22.44 11.13 9.38
CA ARG A 153 -22.64 11.48 10.79
C ARG A 153 -21.94 12.79 11.15
N LYS A 154 -20.67 12.96 10.74
CA LYS A 154 -19.91 14.18 10.99
C LYS A 154 -20.56 15.39 10.33
N LYS A 155 -21.04 15.24 9.07
CA LYS A 155 -21.76 16.29 8.36
C LYS A 155 -23.07 16.67 9.06
N ARG A 156 -23.83 15.71 9.56
CA ARG A 156 -25.08 15.94 10.32
C ARG A 156 -24.83 16.72 11.62
N ASN A 157 -23.69 16.49 12.27
CA ASN A 157 -23.30 17.18 13.50
C ASN A 157 -22.61 18.55 13.23
N GLY A 158 -22.75 19.12 12.02
CA GLY A 158 -22.18 20.43 11.66
C GLY A 158 -20.66 20.42 11.44
N GLY A 159 -20.01 19.24 11.45
CA GLY A 159 -18.59 19.11 11.23
C GLY A 159 -18.22 18.97 9.74
N HIS A 160 -17.07 19.50 9.36
CA HIS A 160 -16.52 19.29 8.02
C HIS A 160 -16.01 17.84 7.87
N SER A 161 -16.43 17.11 6.83
CA SER A 161 -16.17 15.69 6.72
C SER A 161 -15.09 15.30 5.71
N VAL A 162 -14.89 16.08 4.66
CA VAL A 162 -13.93 15.79 3.57
C VAL A 162 -13.49 17.06 2.87
N GLY A 163 -12.22 17.09 2.47
CA GLY A 163 -11.65 18.18 1.68
C GLY A 163 -11.27 19.40 2.50
N CYS A 164 -10.90 20.47 1.80
CA CYS A 164 -10.62 21.75 2.42
C CYS A 164 -11.93 22.50 2.70
N TYR A 165 -11.98 23.26 3.77
CA TYR A 165 -13.02 24.26 3.99
C TYR A 165 -13.12 25.18 2.79
N ARG A 166 -14.34 25.63 2.45
CA ARG A 166 -14.47 26.71 1.47
C ARG A 166 -13.73 27.93 1.95
N PHE A 167 -13.36 28.80 1.03
CA PHE A 167 -12.69 30.05 1.40
C PHE A 167 -13.64 30.91 2.24
N GLY A 168 -13.16 31.34 3.40
CA GLY A 168 -13.97 32.09 4.38
C GLY A 168 -14.77 31.24 5.38
N GLU A 169 -14.73 29.91 5.29
CA GLU A 169 -15.42 28.99 6.24
C GLU A 169 -14.45 28.26 7.18
N HIS A 170 -13.15 28.50 7.08
CA HIS A 170 -12.15 27.83 7.90
C HIS A 170 -12.13 28.43 9.32
N PRO A 171 -12.33 27.62 10.41
CA PRO A 171 -12.42 28.15 11.77
C PRO A 171 -11.14 28.85 12.23
N ASP A 172 -9.97 28.34 11.79
CA ASP A 172 -8.65 28.86 12.20
C ASP A 172 -8.12 29.95 11.25
N ARG A 173 -8.95 30.44 10.30
CA ARG A 173 -8.57 31.47 9.30
C ARG A 173 -9.65 32.53 9.17
N PRO A 174 -9.85 33.34 10.20
CA PRO A 174 -10.85 34.41 10.18
C PRO A 174 -10.56 35.49 9.10
N ASP A 175 -9.29 35.66 8.74
CA ASP A 175 -8.81 36.53 7.66
C ASP A 175 -9.42 36.20 6.29
N GLU A 176 -9.73 34.92 6.03
CA GLU A 176 -10.40 34.50 4.80
C GLU A 176 -11.85 35.01 4.73
N ALA A 177 -12.57 35.01 5.85
CA ALA A 177 -13.95 35.51 5.93
C ALA A 177 -14.00 37.02 5.71
N GLU A 178 -13.05 37.76 6.30
CA GLU A 178 -12.92 39.18 6.10
C GLU A 178 -12.57 39.51 4.63
N THR A 179 -11.65 38.76 4.04
CA THR A 179 -11.27 38.93 2.64
C THR A 179 -12.44 38.65 1.71
N LEU A 180 -13.26 37.64 1.99
CA LEU A 180 -14.47 37.33 1.24
C LEU A 180 -15.51 38.46 1.35
N ALA A 181 -15.67 39.03 2.54
CA ALA A 181 -16.54 40.19 2.76
C ALA A 181 -16.05 41.39 1.94
N ARG A 182 -14.73 41.66 1.92
CA ARG A 182 -14.12 42.72 1.12
C ARG A 182 -14.32 42.53 -0.39
N ILE A 183 -14.17 41.32 -0.89
CA ILE A 183 -14.47 40.97 -2.29
C ILE A 183 -15.92 41.34 -2.63
N ARG A 184 -16.87 40.95 -1.76
CA ARG A 184 -18.30 41.22 -1.96
C ARG A 184 -18.60 42.72 -1.92
N GLU A 185 -17.97 43.46 -1.04
CA GLU A 185 -18.09 44.94 -0.95
C GLU A 185 -17.59 45.60 -2.23
N LEU A 186 -16.36 45.32 -2.66
CA LEU A 186 -15.75 45.85 -3.88
C LEU A 186 -16.60 45.53 -5.13
N ARG A 187 -17.18 44.35 -5.18
CA ARG A 187 -18.06 43.92 -6.27
C ARG A 187 -19.44 44.63 -6.27
N ARG A 188 -19.88 45.13 -5.12
CA ARG A 188 -21.10 45.93 -4.99
C ARG A 188 -20.82 47.42 -5.31
N ALA A 189 -19.62 47.89 -5.05
CA ALA A 189 -19.23 49.25 -5.33
C ALA A 189 -19.38 49.59 -6.82
N ARG A 190 -19.92 50.76 -7.12
CA ARG A 190 -20.02 51.31 -8.47
C ARG A 190 -19.18 52.56 -8.50
N GLN A 191 -18.23 52.63 -9.41
CA GLN A 191 -17.48 53.82 -9.71
C GLN A 191 -18.01 54.36 -11.04
N ASP A 192 -18.53 55.56 -11.05
CA ASP A 192 -19.12 56.23 -12.23
C ASP A 192 -20.09 55.36 -13.06
N ARG A 193 -21.04 54.68 -12.37
CA ARG A 193 -21.99 53.74 -12.99
C ARG A 193 -21.39 52.46 -13.57
N ARG A 194 -20.08 52.27 -13.49
CA ARG A 194 -19.38 51.07 -13.95
C ARG A 194 -19.13 50.10 -12.78
N ARG A 195 -19.39 48.84 -13.03
CA ARG A 195 -19.07 47.77 -12.05
C ARG A 195 -17.55 47.53 -12.00
N VAL A 196 -16.95 47.52 -10.83
CA VAL A 196 -15.52 47.21 -10.63
C VAL A 196 -15.17 45.87 -11.27
N SER A 197 -14.14 45.81 -12.07
CA SER A 197 -13.70 44.61 -12.76
C SER A 197 -13.05 43.62 -11.79
N LEU A 198 -12.98 42.34 -12.18
CA LEU A 198 -12.32 41.31 -11.34
C LEU A 198 -10.82 41.59 -11.19
N ALA A 199 -10.20 42.21 -12.19
CA ALA A 199 -8.79 42.59 -12.13
C ALA A 199 -8.55 43.71 -11.13
N GLU A 200 -9.37 44.75 -11.17
CA GLU A 200 -9.31 45.86 -10.21
C GLU A 200 -9.55 45.39 -8.77
N VAL A 201 -10.47 44.44 -8.55
CA VAL A 201 -10.67 43.81 -7.23
C VAL A 201 -9.43 43.06 -6.78
N ALA A 202 -8.80 42.27 -7.67
CA ALA A 202 -7.58 41.52 -7.35
C ALA A 202 -6.42 42.46 -7.00
N GLU A 203 -6.28 43.55 -7.75
CA GLU A 203 -5.27 44.58 -7.50
C GLU A 203 -5.48 45.27 -6.14
N THR A 204 -6.72 45.67 -5.81
CA THR A 204 -7.05 46.23 -4.50
C THR A 204 -6.73 45.27 -3.36
N LEU A 205 -7.03 43.98 -3.50
CA LEU A 205 -6.69 42.97 -2.48
C LEU A 205 -5.17 42.83 -2.28
N ASN A 206 -4.39 42.95 -3.35
CA ASN A 206 -2.94 42.94 -3.30
C ASN A 206 -2.38 44.21 -2.64
N GLN A 207 -2.95 45.37 -2.92
CA GLN A 207 -2.60 46.65 -2.29
C GLN A 207 -2.98 46.66 -0.80
N ASP A 208 -4.14 46.11 -0.45
CA ASP A 208 -4.59 45.91 0.93
C ASP A 208 -3.77 44.82 1.68
N ALA A 209 -2.74 44.21 1.04
CA ALA A 209 -1.93 43.12 1.55
C ALA A 209 -2.72 41.93 2.12
N ARG A 210 -3.92 41.67 1.57
CA ARG A 210 -4.78 40.56 2.01
C ARG A 210 -4.21 39.24 1.54
N PRO A 211 -3.94 38.28 2.47
CA PRO A 211 -3.34 36.99 2.10
C PRO A 211 -4.32 36.14 1.31
N SER A 212 -3.83 35.51 0.25
CA SER A 212 -4.54 34.41 -0.38
C SER A 212 -4.25 33.09 0.36
N ARG A 213 -5.10 32.08 0.19
CA ARG A 213 -4.89 30.75 0.81
C ARG A 213 -3.55 30.12 0.45
N THR A 214 -3.02 30.40 -0.73
CA THR A 214 -1.76 29.88 -1.26
C THR A 214 -0.56 30.75 -1.01
N GLY A 215 -0.74 31.96 -0.42
CA GLY A 215 0.30 32.97 -0.26
C GLY A 215 0.70 33.67 -1.56
N ARG A 216 0.08 33.34 -2.69
CA ARG A 216 0.34 34.00 -3.99
C ARG A 216 -0.49 35.28 -4.12
N PRO A 217 -0.03 36.25 -4.92
CA PRO A 217 -0.82 37.42 -5.23
C PRO A 217 -2.20 37.08 -5.82
N TRP A 218 -3.21 37.88 -5.50
CA TRP A 218 -4.54 37.73 -6.06
C TRP A 218 -4.55 37.94 -7.55
N THR A 219 -5.32 37.11 -8.25
CA THR A 219 -5.57 37.22 -9.69
C THR A 219 -7.06 37.34 -9.97
N ALA A 220 -7.41 37.90 -11.12
CA ALA A 220 -8.81 38.00 -11.54
C ALA A 220 -9.53 36.62 -11.58
N ALA A 221 -8.80 35.55 -11.89
CA ALA A 221 -9.33 34.19 -11.88
C ALA A 221 -9.72 33.74 -10.47
N MET A 222 -8.86 33.95 -9.46
CA MET A 222 -9.14 33.62 -8.06
C MET A 222 -10.36 34.39 -7.54
N VAL A 223 -10.45 35.69 -7.83
CA VAL A 223 -11.62 36.52 -7.46
C VAL A 223 -12.88 36.02 -8.15
N ARG A 224 -12.81 35.62 -9.42
CA ARG A 224 -13.95 35.09 -10.16
C ARG A 224 -14.51 33.83 -9.51
N ASP A 225 -13.65 32.93 -9.10
CA ASP A 225 -14.05 31.65 -8.53
C ASP A 225 -14.73 31.83 -7.16
N LEU A 226 -14.28 32.81 -6.36
CA LEU A 226 -14.89 33.18 -5.08
C LEU A 226 -16.16 34.03 -5.22
N ALA A 227 -16.28 34.82 -6.27
CA ALA A 227 -17.45 35.67 -6.53
C ALA A 227 -18.66 34.88 -7.08
N ARG A 228 -18.48 33.61 -7.48
CA ARG A 228 -19.53 32.70 -7.96
C ARG A 228 -20.18 31.89 -6.82
N THR A 229 -19.55 31.88 -5.64
CA THR A 229 -20.02 31.21 -4.44
C THR A 229 -20.80 32.18 -3.57
#